data_07623e310dfca60293dba54544193b30
#
_entry.id   07623e310dfca60293dba54544193b30
#
_cell.length_a   1.000
_cell.length_b   1.000
_cell.length_c   1.000
_cell.angle_alpha   90.00
_cell.angle_beta   90.00
_cell.angle_gamma   90.00
#
_symmetry.space_group_name_H-M   'P 1'
#
loop_
_entity.id
_entity.type
_entity.pdbx_description
1 polymer ?
#
loop_
_entity_poly.entity_id
_entity_poly.type
_entity_poly.pdbx_seq_one_letter_code
_entity_poly.pdbx_strand_id
1 'polypeptide(L)'
;MKTAAKILFVLSVLFLPTLLQAQQNFLDITKYEVYYGWAHNYPQDWIVLRRFENRNKEYYLLVNPQTLQTKVNESSFYQVKPMTLAETRVAFKNTPYEKAIRMAEKRSASIEDAGIERGIPTEAGISLTADLCPSHKPLDRRIFTAMFTEFKKVEKPAPIALSVSGLWMLNHKDDLEWLKQLRNEGEIRITWVNHSYNHRVSKTAPLKENFLLEPGTNISYEVLATEQLMLKNGLVPSAFFRFPGLVSDQQLVYKITDFGLIPIGSDAWLAKGQHPNAGSIVLIHGNGNEPVGVTDFIKLLRSKTKQIAKKQWLLYDLSESVDEAAESSQ
;
A
#
# COMPACT_ATOMS: atom_id res chain seq x y z
N MET A 1 60.30 -20.52 23.39
CA MET A 1 58.91 -20.96 23.46
C MET A 1 58.05 -19.73 23.72
N LYS A 2 57.36 -19.22 22.72
CA LYS A 2 56.43 -18.12 22.87
C LYS A 2 55.03 -18.64 22.58
N THR A 3 54.20 -18.72 23.61
CA THR A 3 52.81 -19.19 23.55
C THR A 3 51.93 -18.03 23.06
N ALA A 4 51.33 -18.16 21.90
CA ALA A 4 50.38 -17.20 21.37
C ALA A 4 48.95 -17.57 21.87
N ALA A 5 48.37 -16.68 22.68
CA ALA A 5 46.98 -16.78 23.10
C ALA A 5 46.07 -16.36 21.96
N LYS A 6 45.21 -17.25 21.46
CA LYS A 6 44.13 -16.93 20.53
C LYS A 6 42.94 -16.37 21.32
N ILE A 7 42.66 -15.09 21.14
CA ILE A 7 41.44 -14.44 21.65
C ILE A 7 40.30 -14.77 20.67
N LEU A 8 39.35 -15.57 21.16
CA LEU A 8 38.11 -15.90 20.42
C LEU A 8 37.11 -14.76 20.66
N PHE A 9 36.86 -13.94 19.65
CA PHE A 9 35.82 -12.91 19.70
C PHE A 9 34.48 -13.57 19.38
N VAL A 10 33.68 -13.82 20.40
CA VAL A 10 32.28 -14.26 20.22
C VAL A 10 31.44 -13.06 19.97
N LEU A 11 31.05 -12.85 18.69
CA LEU A 11 30.02 -11.89 18.33
C LEU A 11 28.64 -12.42 18.78
N SER A 12 28.15 -11.96 19.92
CA SER A 12 26.78 -12.18 20.34
C SER A 12 25.86 -11.27 19.49
N VAL A 13 25.25 -11.84 18.46
CA VAL A 13 24.15 -11.20 17.73
C VAL A 13 22.96 -11.14 18.69
N LEU A 14 22.73 -9.99 19.28
CA LEU A 14 21.52 -9.68 20.03
C LEU A 14 20.35 -9.67 19.04
N PHE A 15 19.63 -10.79 18.94
CA PHE A 15 18.30 -10.82 18.37
C PHE A 15 17.40 -9.96 19.28
N LEU A 16 17.22 -8.70 18.94
CA LEU A 16 16.11 -7.90 19.46
C LEU A 16 14.83 -8.51 18.89
N PRO A 17 13.92 -9.04 19.73
CA PRO A 17 12.62 -9.45 19.24
C PRO A 17 11.93 -8.17 18.73
N THR A 18 11.66 -8.13 17.44
CA THR A 18 10.69 -7.16 16.89
C THR A 18 9.36 -7.44 17.59
N LEU A 19 9.04 -6.65 18.60
CA LEU A 19 7.72 -6.63 19.20
C LEU A 19 6.75 -6.30 18.06
N LEU A 20 6.05 -7.32 17.54
CA LEU A 20 4.88 -7.11 16.71
C LEU A 20 3.92 -6.27 17.57
N GLN A 21 3.91 -4.96 17.34
CA GLN A 21 2.93 -4.09 17.94
C GLN A 21 1.57 -4.54 17.40
N ALA A 22 0.76 -5.17 18.27
CA ALA A 22 -0.61 -5.48 17.93
C ALA A 22 -1.27 -4.19 17.43
N GLN A 23 -1.74 -4.20 16.19
CA GLN A 23 -2.34 -3.02 15.58
C GLN A 23 -3.57 -2.62 16.39
N GLN A 24 -3.56 -1.42 16.93
CA GLN A 24 -4.63 -0.89 17.76
C GLN A 24 -5.86 -0.59 16.91
N ASN A 25 -7.04 -1.08 17.31
CA ASN A 25 -8.30 -0.66 16.72
C ASN A 25 -8.72 0.70 17.28
N PHE A 26 -9.01 1.65 16.41
CA PHE A 26 -9.47 2.98 16.76
C PHE A 26 -10.99 3.04 16.61
N LEU A 27 -11.73 2.71 17.69
CA LEU A 27 -13.19 2.57 17.61
C LEU A 27 -13.94 3.90 17.66
N ASP A 28 -13.39 4.88 18.37
CA ASP A 28 -14.06 6.17 18.66
C ASP A 28 -13.35 7.33 17.94
N ILE A 29 -13.15 7.19 16.61
CA ILE A 29 -12.50 8.21 15.80
C ILE A 29 -13.41 9.43 15.66
N THR A 30 -12.88 10.60 16.04
CA THR A 30 -13.50 11.91 15.83
C THR A 30 -12.49 12.87 15.22
N LYS A 31 -12.95 13.96 14.62
CA LYS A 31 -12.12 15.02 14.03
C LYS A 31 -11.06 14.49 13.04
N TYR A 32 -11.41 13.47 12.26
CA TYR A 32 -10.51 12.91 11.26
C TYR A 32 -10.39 13.86 10.07
N GLU A 33 -9.21 14.42 9.88
CA GLU A 33 -8.99 15.46 8.87
C GLU A 33 -7.62 15.34 8.20
N VAL A 34 -7.49 15.91 7.02
CA VAL A 34 -6.19 16.15 6.37
C VAL A 34 -5.44 17.17 7.20
N TYR A 35 -4.23 16.84 7.58
CA TYR A 35 -3.36 17.72 8.35
C TYR A 35 -1.92 17.48 7.95
N TYR A 36 -1.26 18.53 7.49
CA TYR A 36 0.14 18.45 7.14
C TYR A 36 1.03 19.03 8.22
N GLY A 37 2.14 18.35 8.45
CA GLY A 37 3.14 18.79 9.41
C GLY A 37 4.43 18.00 9.27
N TRP A 38 5.53 18.64 9.62
CA TRP A 38 6.81 17.97 9.81
C TRP A 38 6.87 17.48 11.25
N ALA A 39 6.80 16.17 11.44
CA ALA A 39 6.87 15.51 12.73
C ALA A 39 8.28 14.93 12.95
N HIS A 40 8.92 15.37 14.02
CA HIS A 40 10.25 14.90 14.42
C HIS A 40 10.15 14.00 15.64
N ASN A 41 10.75 12.80 15.53
CA ASN A 41 11.00 11.88 16.63
C ASN A 41 12.37 11.22 16.37
N TYR A 42 13.40 11.76 17.05
CA TYR A 42 14.81 11.37 16.81
C TYR A 42 14.99 9.84 16.74
N PRO A 43 15.73 9.32 15.75
CA PRO A 43 16.48 10.05 14.70
C PRO A 43 15.70 10.27 13.39
N GLN A 44 14.39 10.09 13.35
CA GLN A 44 13.60 10.06 12.12
C GLN A 44 12.66 11.25 11.98
N ASP A 45 12.54 11.73 10.74
CA ASP A 45 11.54 12.68 10.30
C ASP A 45 10.35 11.96 9.65
N TRP A 46 9.16 12.51 9.86
CA TRP A 46 7.89 12.01 9.33
C TRP A 46 7.05 13.15 8.79
N ILE A 47 6.24 12.86 7.80
CA ILE A 47 5.19 13.78 7.34
C ILE A 47 3.89 13.34 7.99
N VAL A 48 3.18 14.24 8.65
CA VAL A 48 1.81 14.01 9.09
C VAL A 48 0.89 14.14 7.88
N LEU A 49 0.04 13.15 7.64
CA LEU A 49 -0.99 13.17 6.58
C LEU A 49 -2.38 13.41 7.14
N ARG A 50 -2.66 12.88 8.33
CA ARG A 50 -3.96 13.01 9.02
C ARG A 50 -3.76 13.26 10.49
N ARG A 51 -4.72 14.00 11.04
CA ARG A 51 -4.89 14.21 12.48
C ARG A 51 -6.29 13.73 12.87
N PHE A 52 -6.40 13.08 14.01
CA PHE A 52 -7.69 12.65 14.55
C PHE A 52 -7.63 12.43 16.04
N GLU A 53 -8.80 12.39 16.67
CA GLU A 53 -8.93 12.04 18.08
C GLU A 53 -9.52 10.63 18.23
N ASN A 54 -9.08 9.92 19.25
CA ASN A 54 -9.67 8.67 19.70
C ASN A 54 -9.59 8.60 21.22
N ARG A 55 -10.74 8.49 21.90
CA ARG A 55 -10.84 8.48 23.38
C ARG A 55 -10.10 9.66 24.03
N ASN A 56 -10.34 10.85 23.55
CA ASN A 56 -9.75 12.12 24.03
C ASN A 56 -8.21 12.22 23.90
N LYS A 57 -7.60 11.38 23.09
CA LYS A 57 -6.19 11.48 22.71
C LYS A 57 -6.07 11.80 21.23
N GLU A 58 -5.13 12.66 20.91
CA GLU A 58 -4.83 13.01 19.51
C GLU A 58 -3.80 12.04 18.92
N TYR A 59 -4.05 11.66 17.67
CA TYR A 59 -3.23 10.74 16.88
C TYR A 59 -2.90 11.32 15.52
N TYR A 60 -1.77 10.89 14.98
CA TYR A 60 -1.35 11.19 13.62
C TYR A 60 -1.24 9.91 12.80
N LEU A 61 -1.74 9.96 11.55
CA LEU A 61 -1.29 9.07 10.49
C LEU A 61 -0.08 9.72 9.84
N LEU A 62 1.05 9.03 9.89
CA LEU A 62 2.36 9.51 9.49
C LEU A 62 2.89 8.68 8.32
N VAL A 63 3.59 9.33 7.39
CA VAL A 63 4.38 8.64 6.36
C VAL A 63 5.86 8.97 6.53
N ASN A 64 6.71 7.96 6.41
CA ASN A 64 8.14 8.15 6.33
C ASN A 64 8.49 8.64 4.91
N PRO A 65 9.11 9.83 4.76
CA PRO A 65 9.37 10.37 3.43
C PRO A 65 10.45 9.63 2.65
N GLN A 66 11.25 8.78 3.32
CA GLN A 66 12.30 7.99 2.69
C GLN A 66 11.84 6.58 2.28
N THR A 67 10.99 5.94 3.09
CA THR A 67 10.60 4.53 2.88
C THR A 67 9.14 4.36 2.49
N LEU A 68 8.34 5.44 2.40
CA LEU A 68 6.91 5.43 2.09
C LEU A 68 6.04 4.63 3.08
N GLN A 69 6.65 4.06 4.11
CA GLN A 69 5.94 3.32 5.14
C GLN A 69 5.10 4.25 6.01
N THR A 70 3.92 3.79 6.38
CA THR A 70 3.00 4.54 7.23
C THR A 70 2.89 3.94 8.63
N LYS A 71 2.57 4.78 9.58
CA LYS A 71 2.20 4.36 10.94
C LYS A 71 1.19 5.31 11.55
N VAL A 72 0.47 4.83 12.56
CA VAL A 72 -0.38 5.66 13.42
C VAL A 72 0.24 5.71 14.80
N ASN A 73 0.34 6.91 15.35
CA ASN A 73 0.88 7.08 16.69
C ASN A 73 0.25 8.28 17.41
N GLU A 74 0.29 8.27 18.74
CA GLU A 74 -0.17 9.40 19.57
C GLU A 74 0.69 10.64 19.30
N SER A 75 0.06 11.80 19.19
CA SER A 75 0.73 13.06 18.83
C SER A 75 1.81 13.47 19.83
N SER A 76 1.63 13.10 21.10
CA SER A 76 2.57 13.39 22.21
C SER A 76 3.98 12.83 21.99
N PHE A 77 4.17 11.86 21.09
CA PHE A 77 5.50 11.32 20.78
C PHE A 77 6.32 12.17 19.80
N TYR A 78 5.75 13.26 19.28
CA TYR A 78 6.37 14.05 18.23
C TYR A 78 6.44 15.53 18.57
N GLN A 79 7.52 16.17 18.13
CA GLN A 79 7.55 17.60 17.93
C GLN A 79 7.06 17.86 16.50
N VAL A 80 5.92 18.55 16.37
CA VAL A 80 5.31 18.80 15.06
C VAL A 80 5.34 20.28 14.74
N LYS A 81 5.91 20.60 13.56
CA LYS A 81 5.77 21.90 12.90
C LYS A 81 4.61 21.80 11.93
N PRO A 82 3.47 22.48 12.17
CA PRO A 82 2.38 22.56 11.21
C PRO A 82 2.84 23.16 9.89
N MET A 83 2.32 22.65 8.78
CA MET A 83 2.68 23.08 7.43
C MET A 83 1.44 23.07 6.53
N THR A 84 1.45 23.88 5.50
CA THR A 84 0.54 23.73 4.36
C THR A 84 1.02 22.61 3.44
N LEU A 85 0.16 22.13 2.55
CA LEU A 85 0.57 21.16 1.52
C LEU A 85 1.74 21.71 0.67
N ALA A 86 1.67 22.97 0.26
CA ALA A 86 2.72 23.61 -0.54
C ALA A 86 4.08 23.66 0.19
N GLU A 87 4.08 24.02 1.47
CA GLU A 87 5.29 24.00 2.30
C GLU A 87 5.83 22.58 2.48
N THR A 88 4.96 21.59 2.68
CA THR A 88 5.34 20.18 2.80
C THR A 88 6.00 19.69 1.53
N ARG A 89 5.44 19.95 0.36
CA ARG A 89 6.02 19.59 -0.95
C ARG A 89 7.38 20.23 -1.18
N VAL A 90 7.58 21.48 -0.76
CA VAL A 90 8.88 22.16 -0.86
C VAL A 90 9.89 21.56 0.12
N ALA A 91 9.52 21.35 1.37
CA ALA A 91 10.41 20.83 2.40
C ALA A 91 10.92 19.42 2.08
N PHE A 92 10.05 18.57 1.53
CA PHE A 92 10.34 17.16 1.23
C PHE A 92 10.59 16.88 -0.27
N LYS A 93 10.83 17.92 -1.08
CA LYS A 93 10.95 17.86 -2.57
C LYS A 93 11.93 16.81 -3.11
N ASN A 94 12.98 16.49 -2.34
CA ASN A 94 14.03 15.56 -2.75
C ASN A 94 13.84 14.14 -2.19
N THR A 95 12.77 13.90 -1.41
CA THR A 95 12.51 12.59 -0.85
C THR A 95 11.79 11.67 -1.83
N PRO A 96 11.93 10.35 -1.71
CA PRO A 96 11.18 9.37 -2.50
C PRO A 96 9.67 9.61 -2.47
N TYR A 97 9.11 9.96 -1.31
CA TYR A 97 7.68 10.27 -1.18
C TYR A 97 7.20 11.38 -2.12
N GLU A 98 7.84 12.55 -2.10
CA GLU A 98 7.42 13.67 -2.96
C GLU A 98 7.73 13.41 -4.42
N LYS A 99 8.81 12.69 -4.73
CA LYS A 99 9.11 12.25 -6.10
C LYS A 99 8.02 11.30 -6.63
N ALA A 100 7.53 10.37 -5.80
CA ALA A 100 6.44 9.47 -6.16
C ALA A 100 5.13 10.22 -6.42
N ILE A 101 4.78 11.22 -5.60
CA ILE A 101 3.64 12.12 -5.84
C ILE A 101 3.76 12.79 -7.22
N ARG A 102 4.90 13.42 -7.51
CA ARG A 102 5.12 14.10 -8.79
C ARG A 102 5.13 13.14 -9.98
N MET A 103 5.64 11.93 -9.80
CA MET A 103 5.61 10.90 -10.84
C MET A 103 4.16 10.51 -11.16
N ALA A 104 3.32 10.30 -10.16
CA ALA A 104 1.90 10.01 -10.35
C ALA A 104 1.18 11.17 -11.03
N GLU A 105 1.46 12.42 -10.66
CA GLU A 105 0.90 13.62 -11.32
C GLU A 105 1.31 13.73 -12.79
N LYS A 106 2.56 13.43 -13.15
CA LYS A 106 3.00 13.41 -14.54
C LYS A 106 2.30 12.36 -15.40
N ARG A 107 1.82 11.27 -14.81
CA ARG A 107 1.12 10.18 -15.47
C ARG A 107 -0.40 10.30 -15.40
N SER A 108 -0.92 11.50 -15.26
CA SER A 108 -2.34 11.80 -15.06
C SER A 108 -3.14 12.08 -16.33
N ALA A 109 -2.49 12.12 -17.50
CA ALA A 109 -3.15 12.53 -18.75
C ALA A 109 -4.07 11.44 -19.34
N SER A 110 -3.89 10.18 -18.98
CA SER A 110 -4.75 9.07 -19.43
C SER A 110 -5.98 8.95 -18.53
N ILE A 111 -7.13 8.57 -19.12
CA ILE A 111 -8.34 8.27 -18.37
C ILE A 111 -8.30 6.89 -17.70
N GLU A 112 -7.43 6.02 -18.14
CA GLU A 112 -7.16 4.69 -17.54
C GLU A 112 -5.68 4.61 -17.13
N ASP A 113 -5.41 3.82 -16.11
CA ASP A 113 -4.08 3.51 -15.59
C ASP A 113 -3.25 4.75 -15.13
N ALA A 114 -3.92 5.83 -14.66
CA ALA A 114 -3.21 6.96 -14.09
C ALA A 114 -2.48 6.58 -12.78
N GLY A 115 -1.34 7.22 -12.55
CA GLY A 115 -0.48 6.96 -11.41
C GLY A 115 0.76 6.16 -11.76
N ILE A 116 1.39 5.57 -10.75
CA ILE A 116 2.61 4.77 -10.92
C ILE A 116 2.22 3.35 -11.29
N GLU A 117 2.63 2.88 -12.47
CA GLU A 117 2.28 1.55 -13.01
C GLU A 117 3.41 0.53 -12.83
N ARG A 118 4.62 1.00 -12.59
CA ARG A 118 5.82 0.18 -12.54
C ARG A 118 6.85 0.75 -11.57
N GLY A 119 7.52 -0.13 -10.82
CA GLY A 119 8.73 0.15 -10.08
C GLY A 119 10.00 -0.18 -10.89
N ILE A 120 11.16 0.08 -10.30
CA ILE A 120 12.48 -0.29 -10.84
C ILE A 120 13.21 -1.10 -9.76
N PRO A 121 12.85 -2.38 -9.57
CA PRO A 121 13.48 -3.21 -8.55
C PRO A 121 14.91 -3.59 -8.94
N THR A 122 15.75 -3.79 -7.93
CA THR A 122 17.15 -4.22 -8.10
C THR A 122 17.25 -5.61 -8.70
N GLU A 123 16.32 -6.51 -8.32
CA GLU A 123 16.25 -7.87 -8.88
C GLU A 123 14.99 -8.04 -9.74
N ALA A 124 14.93 -9.13 -10.49
CA ALA A 124 13.72 -9.45 -11.26
C ALA A 124 12.55 -9.81 -10.33
N GLY A 125 11.36 -9.32 -10.63
CA GLY A 125 10.16 -9.60 -9.85
C GLY A 125 9.04 -8.62 -10.14
N ILE A 126 8.00 -8.66 -9.32
CA ILE A 126 6.79 -7.84 -9.46
C ILE A 126 6.28 -7.34 -8.10
N SER A 127 5.54 -6.25 -8.10
CA SER A 127 4.66 -5.89 -6.99
C SER A 127 3.26 -6.44 -7.25
N LEU A 128 2.81 -7.39 -6.42
CA LEU A 128 1.46 -7.94 -6.53
C LEU A 128 0.46 -7.01 -5.85
N THR A 129 -0.54 -6.58 -6.60
CA THR A 129 -1.71 -5.87 -6.06
C THR A 129 -2.98 -6.67 -6.29
N ALA A 130 -3.84 -6.77 -5.27
CA ALA A 130 -5.14 -7.41 -5.38
C ALA A 130 -6.24 -6.44 -4.96
N ASP A 131 -7.15 -6.13 -5.90
CA ASP A 131 -8.26 -5.24 -5.64
C ASP A 131 -9.42 -5.99 -5.00
N LEU A 132 -9.92 -5.45 -3.89
CA LEU A 132 -11.04 -5.95 -3.10
C LEU A 132 -12.22 -4.97 -3.21
N CYS A 133 -12.80 -4.95 -4.42
CA CYS A 133 -13.99 -4.16 -4.75
C CYS A 133 -15.24 -4.74 -4.06
N PRO A 134 -16.35 -3.99 -3.95
CA PRO A 134 -17.62 -4.51 -3.46
C PRO A 134 -18.05 -5.78 -4.23
N SER A 135 -18.35 -6.85 -3.52
CA SER A 135 -18.75 -8.15 -4.08
C SER A 135 -19.56 -8.91 -3.05
N HIS A 136 -20.38 -9.84 -3.50
CA HIS A 136 -21.03 -10.86 -2.64
C HIS A 136 -20.24 -12.19 -2.62
N LYS A 137 -19.18 -12.29 -3.42
CA LYS A 137 -18.34 -13.48 -3.49
C LYS A 137 -17.25 -13.41 -2.42
N PRO A 138 -16.86 -14.54 -1.82
CA PRO A 138 -15.80 -14.57 -0.82
C PRO A 138 -14.43 -14.20 -1.43
N LEU A 139 -13.49 -13.88 -0.55
CA LEU A 139 -12.09 -13.71 -0.91
C LEU A 139 -11.53 -14.98 -1.57
N ASP A 140 -10.84 -14.82 -2.69
CA ASP A 140 -10.17 -15.95 -3.36
C ASP A 140 -8.87 -16.31 -2.62
N ARG A 141 -8.97 -17.18 -1.66
CA ARG A 141 -7.84 -17.60 -0.80
C ARG A 141 -6.74 -18.37 -1.56
N ARG A 142 -6.98 -18.78 -2.82
CA ARG A 142 -5.98 -19.44 -3.65
C ARG A 142 -4.77 -18.55 -3.93
N ILE A 143 -4.95 -17.22 -3.96
CA ILE A 143 -3.87 -16.24 -4.09
C ILE A 143 -2.82 -16.51 -3.01
N PHE A 144 -3.25 -16.51 -1.76
CA PHE A 144 -2.38 -16.64 -0.58
C PHE A 144 -1.78 -18.05 -0.48
N THR A 145 -2.58 -19.09 -0.75
CA THR A 145 -2.08 -20.48 -0.77
C THR A 145 -0.97 -20.65 -1.79
N ALA A 146 -1.09 -20.05 -2.98
CA ALA A 146 -0.06 -20.09 -4.00
C ALA A 146 1.22 -19.35 -3.54
N MET A 147 1.07 -18.15 -2.95
CA MET A 147 2.18 -17.41 -2.37
C MET A 147 2.92 -18.23 -1.30
N PHE A 148 2.20 -18.84 -0.35
CA PHE A 148 2.82 -19.66 0.70
C PHE A 148 3.57 -20.85 0.12
N THR A 149 3.00 -21.51 -0.89
CA THR A 149 3.63 -22.67 -1.52
C THR A 149 4.99 -22.32 -2.11
N GLU A 150 5.09 -21.18 -2.79
CA GLU A 150 6.29 -20.78 -3.52
C GLU A 150 7.30 -20.04 -2.63
N PHE A 151 6.86 -19.17 -1.72
CA PHE A 151 7.75 -18.24 -1.03
C PHE A 151 8.12 -18.63 0.41
N LYS A 152 7.37 -19.48 1.12
CA LYS A 152 7.59 -19.77 2.56
C LYS A 152 9.03 -20.16 2.94
N LYS A 153 9.83 -20.68 2.02
CA LYS A 153 11.23 -21.08 2.26
C LYS A 153 12.23 -20.05 1.75
N VAL A 154 11.80 -19.03 1.07
CA VAL A 154 12.63 -18.07 0.35
C VAL A 154 12.52 -16.69 0.97
N GLU A 155 11.29 -16.27 1.21
CA GLU A 155 10.93 -14.94 1.71
C GLU A 155 9.70 -15.05 2.59
N LYS A 156 9.84 -14.66 3.86
CA LYS A 156 8.74 -14.62 4.81
C LYS A 156 8.93 -13.41 5.75
N PRO A 157 7.91 -12.56 5.87
CA PRO A 157 6.57 -12.61 5.23
C PRO A 157 6.61 -12.23 3.75
N ALA A 158 5.82 -12.92 2.90
CA ALA A 158 5.68 -12.56 1.49
C ALA A 158 4.85 -11.27 1.33
N PRO A 159 5.30 -10.25 0.57
CA PRO A 159 4.60 -8.98 0.44
C PRO A 159 3.43 -9.06 -0.55
N ILE A 160 2.36 -8.33 -0.24
CA ILE A 160 1.21 -8.09 -1.12
C ILE A 160 0.59 -6.73 -0.80
N ALA A 161 0.14 -6.00 -1.81
CA ALA A 161 -0.70 -4.83 -1.62
C ALA A 161 -2.17 -5.19 -1.84
N LEU A 162 -3.03 -4.86 -0.88
CA LEU A 162 -4.47 -5.07 -0.96
C LEU A 162 -5.18 -3.73 -1.05
N SER A 163 -5.78 -3.46 -2.23
CA SER A 163 -6.58 -2.26 -2.45
C SER A 163 -8.01 -2.54 -1.96
N VAL A 164 -8.38 -2.00 -0.79
CA VAL A 164 -9.64 -2.34 -0.13
C VAL A 164 -10.64 -1.19 -0.22
N SER A 165 -11.87 -1.50 -0.64
CA SER A 165 -12.97 -0.55 -0.59
C SER A 165 -13.71 -0.59 0.75
N GLY A 166 -14.37 0.53 1.12
CA GLY A 166 -15.14 0.60 2.34
C GLY A 166 -16.24 -0.46 2.40
N LEU A 167 -17.00 -0.60 1.32
CA LEU A 167 -18.10 -1.59 1.25
C LEU A 167 -17.60 -3.03 1.30
N TRP A 168 -16.42 -3.34 0.75
CA TRP A 168 -15.84 -4.67 0.90
C TRP A 168 -15.53 -4.97 2.38
N MET A 169 -14.86 -4.06 3.09
CA MET A 169 -14.54 -4.26 4.51
C MET A 169 -15.78 -4.45 5.39
N LEU A 170 -16.90 -3.79 5.06
CA LEU A 170 -18.15 -3.96 5.80
C LEU A 170 -18.79 -5.33 5.58
N ASN A 171 -18.71 -5.86 4.36
CA ASN A 171 -19.41 -7.06 3.94
C ASN A 171 -18.59 -8.36 4.12
N HIS A 172 -17.26 -8.26 4.26
CA HIS A 172 -16.32 -9.38 4.31
C HIS A 172 -15.50 -9.41 5.59
N LYS A 173 -16.16 -9.27 6.74
CA LYS A 173 -15.48 -9.20 8.05
C LYS A 173 -14.65 -10.46 8.35
N ASP A 174 -15.17 -11.63 8.05
CA ASP A 174 -14.48 -12.90 8.30
C ASP A 174 -13.24 -13.06 7.40
N ASP A 175 -13.32 -12.63 6.14
CA ASP A 175 -12.18 -12.62 5.25
C ASP A 175 -11.12 -11.59 5.69
N LEU A 176 -11.56 -10.42 6.19
CA LEU A 176 -10.66 -9.42 6.73
C LEU A 176 -9.93 -9.92 7.99
N GLU A 177 -10.64 -10.56 8.92
CA GLU A 177 -10.02 -11.16 10.11
C GLU A 177 -9.04 -12.28 9.73
N TRP A 178 -9.36 -13.10 8.73
CA TRP A 178 -8.44 -14.12 8.23
C TRP A 178 -7.15 -13.51 7.65
N LEU A 179 -7.24 -12.41 6.87
CA LEU A 179 -6.07 -11.69 6.37
C LEU A 179 -5.22 -11.11 7.51
N LYS A 180 -5.87 -10.55 8.53
CA LYS A 180 -5.19 -10.05 9.73
C LYS A 180 -4.47 -11.17 10.48
N GLN A 181 -5.08 -12.35 10.57
CA GLN A 181 -4.46 -13.52 11.17
C GLN A 181 -3.19 -13.92 10.41
N LEU A 182 -3.23 -14.06 9.08
CA LEU A 182 -2.05 -14.39 8.27
C LEU A 182 -0.91 -13.37 8.44
N ARG A 183 -1.25 -12.08 8.51
CA ARG A 183 -0.27 -11.04 8.79
C ARG A 183 0.34 -11.20 10.20
N ASN A 184 -0.47 -11.47 11.22
CA ASN A 184 -0.02 -11.63 12.60
C ASN A 184 0.84 -12.90 12.79
N GLU A 185 0.58 -13.94 12.02
CA GLU A 185 1.39 -15.17 11.95
C GLU A 185 2.70 -14.96 11.17
N GLY A 186 2.90 -13.78 10.56
CA GLY A 186 4.06 -13.45 9.75
C GLY A 186 4.12 -14.24 8.44
N GLU A 187 2.99 -14.70 7.92
CA GLU A 187 2.92 -15.39 6.62
C GLU A 187 2.96 -14.40 5.48
N ILE A 188 2.29 -13.24 5.64
CA ILE A 188 2.25 -12.18 4.65
C ILE A 188 2.54 -10.81 5.29
N ARG A 189 3.09 -9.91 4.48
CA ARG A 189 3.18 -8.47 4.76
C ARG A 189 2.18 -7.74 3.87
N ILE A 190 1.23 -7.04 4.47
CA ILE A 190 0.16 -6.38 3.71
C ILE A 190 0.36 -4.87 3.70
N THR A 191 0.44 -4.29 2.51
CA THR A 191 0.30 -2.86 2.27
C THR A 191 -1.18 -2.58 1.99
N TRP A 192 -1.87 -1.88 2.92
CA TRP A 192 -3.29 -1.56 2.81
C TRP A 192 -3.49 -0.30 1.97
N VAL A 193 -3.97 -0.46 0.75
CA VAL A 193 -4.17 0.62 -0.21
C VAL A 193 -5.63 1.09 -0.17
N ASN A 194 -5.83 2.40 -0.14
CA ASN A 194 -7.16 2.99 -0.20
C ASN A 194 -7.75 2.82 -1.61
N HIS A 195 -8.95 2.22 -1.71
CA HIS A 195 -9.64 1.92 -2.97
C HIS A 195 -11.05 2.54 -3.02
N SER A 196 -11.22 3.71 -2.43
CA SER A 196 -12.48 4.42 -2.20
C SER A 196 -13.46 3.71 -1.26
N TYR A 197 -14.51 4.40 -0.86
CA TYR A 197 -15.49 3.84 0.08
C TYR A 197 -16.58 3.05 -0.65
N ASN A 198 -17.31 3.73 -1.55
CA ASN A 198 -18.46 3.14 -2.24
C ASN A 198 -18.06 2.34 -3.48
N HIS A 199 -16.97 2.73 -4.14
CA HIS A 199 -16.53 2.10 -5.39
C HIS A 199 -17.69 1.92 -6.37
N ARG A 200 -18.44 3.01 -6.63
CA ARG A 200 -19.58 2.96 -7.54
C ARG A 200 -19.13 2.59 -8.95
N VAL A 201 -19.97 1.85 -9.65
CA VAL A 201 -19.74 1.51 -11.05
C VAL A 201 -21.08 1.47 -11.79
N SER A 202 -21.14 2.14 -12.94
CA SER A 202 -22.26 2.06 -13.87
C SER A 202 -21.86 1.19 -15.07
N LYS A 203 -22.72 0.26 -15.48
CA LYS A 203 -22.50 -0.56 -16.67
C LYS A 203 -22.78 0.19 -17.96
N THR A 204 -23.43 1.33 -17.91
CA THR A 204 -23.93 2.08 -19.06
C THR A 204 -23.31 3.48 -19.20
N ALA A 205 -22.80 4.06 -18.13
CA ALA A 205 -22.14 5.36 -18.18
C ALA A 205 -20.77 5.25 -18.88
N PRO A 206 -20.37 6.26 -19.67
CA PRO A 206 -19.03 6.32 -20.24
C PRO A 206 -17.97 6.45 -19.12
N LEU A 207 -16.73 6.01 -19.37
CA LEU A 207 -15.67 6.02 -18.35
C LEU A 207 -15.46 7.38 -17.69
N LYS A 208 -15.54 8.46 -18.47
CA LYS A 208 -15.42 9.86 -17.98
C LYS A 208 -16.52 10.32 -17.01
N GLU A 209 -17.57 9.54 -16.83
CA GLU A 209 -18.72 9.80 -15.96
C GLU A 209 -18.99 8.58 -15.06
N ASN A 210 -17.98 7.77 -14.80
CA ASN A 210 -18.08 6.50 -14.07
C ASN A 210 -17.11 6.46 -12.90
N PHE A 211 -17.32 5.54 -11.98
CA PHE A 211 -16.49 5.38 -10.77
C PHE A 211 -16.42 6.70 -9.97
N LEU A 212 -15.22 7.18 -9.65
CA LEU A 212 -15.04 8.45 -8.93
C LEU A 212 -15.28 9.68 -9.79
N LEU A 213 -15.37 9.53 -11.13
CA LEU A 213 -15.74 10.60 -12.07
C LEU A 213 -17.26 10.76 -12.20
N GLU A 214 -18.08 9.91 -11.55
CA GLU A 214 -19.54 10.09 -11.51
C GLU A 214 -19.87 11.47 -10.92
N PRO A 215 -20.69 12.28 -11.63
CA PRO A 215 -21.07 13.62 -11.15
C PRO A 215 -21.67 13.59 -9.73
N GLY A 216 -21.21 14.48 -8.87
CA GLY A 216 -21.67 14.55 -7.48
C GLY A 216 -20.91 13.61 -6.51
N THR A 217 -19.92 12.88 -6.96
CA THR A 217 -19.07 12.06 -6.08
C THR A 217 -18.32 12.93 -5.06
N ASN A 218 -18.51 12.64 -3.79
CA ASN A 218 -17.77 13.30 -2.71
C ASN A 218 -16.42 12.62 -2.49
N ILE A 219 -15.38 13.10 -3.18
CA ILE A 219 -14.04 12.51 -3.11
C ILE A 219 -13.47 12.52 -1.68
N SER A 220 -13.74 13.57 -0.89
CA SER A 220 -13.28 13.61 0.50
C SER A 220 -13.90 12.47 1.33
N TYR A 221 -15.19 12.19 1.12
CA TYR A 221 -15.83 11.04 1.78
C TYR A 221 -15.24 9.71 1.29
N GLU A 222 -15.09 9.53 -0.02
CA GLU A 222 -14.53 8.31 -0.62
C GLU A 222 -13.15 7.97 -0.07
N VAL A 223 -12.31 8.98 0.19
CA VAL A 223 -10.96 8.80 0.73
C VAL A 223 -11.00 8.65 2.26
N LEU A 224 -11.52 9.66 2.96
CA LEU A 224 -11.35 9.75 4.42
C LEU A 224 -12.21 8.74 5.18
N ALA A 225 -13.42 8.42 4.68
CA ALA A 225 -14.25 7.39 5.31
C ALA A 225 -13.64 5.99 5.17
N THR A 226 -12.96 5.71 4.06
CA THR A 226 -12.23 4.44 3.87
C THR A 226 -11.09 4.32 4.85
N GLU A 227 -10.26 5.37 5.00
CA GLU A 227 -9.16 5.37 5.97
C GLU A 227 -9.64 5.21 7.41
N GLN A 228 -10.72 5.91 7.78
CA GLN A 228 -11.33 5.73 9.11
C GLN A 228 -11.83 4.31 9.34
N LEU A 229 -12.44 3.69 8.33
CA LEU A 229 -12.91 2.30 8.43
C LEU A 229 -11.75 1.33 8.52
N MET A 230 -10.64 1.55 7.78
CA MET A 230 -9.39 0.80 7.96
C MET A 230 -8.92 0.87 9.41
N LEU A 231 -8.78 2.06 9.98
CA LEU A 231 -8.31 2.26 11.35
C LEU A 231 -9.23 1.60 12.37
N LYS A 232 -10.55 1.66 12.18
CA LYS A 232 -11.52 0.97 13.04
C LYS A 232 -11.36 -0.55 13.03
N ASN A 233 -10.89 -1.10 11.91
CA ASN A 233 -10.58 -2.53 11.76
C ASN A 233 -9.13 -2.89 12.14
N GLY A 234 -8.34 -1.96 12.66
CA GLY A 234 -6.94 -2.19 13.03
C GLY A 234 -6.01 -2.32 11.81
N LEU A 235 -6.37 -1.67 10.71
CA LEU A 235 -5.51 -1.56 9.53
C LEU A 235 -4.89 -0.16 9.49
N VAL A 236 -3.60 -0.06 9.23
CA VAL A 236 -2.95 1.23 8.98
C VAL A 236 -3.04 1.54 7.49
N PRO A 237 -3.73 2.63 7.08
CA PRO A 237 -3.74 3.05 5.69
C PRO A 237 -2.32 3.34 5.20
N SER A 238 -1.96 2.85 4.03
CA SER A 238 -0.72 3.26 3.37
C SER A 238 -0.86 4.65 2.73
N ALA A 239 0.24 5.20 2.24
CA ALA A 239 0.23 6.44 1.47
C ALA A 239 -0.23 6.23 0.01
N PHE A 240 -0.71 5.04 -0.35
CA PHE A 240 -1.12 4.72 -1.72
C PHE A 240 -2.63 4.78 -1.91
N PHE A 241 -3.03 5.13 -3.14
CA PHE A 241 -4.41 5.13 -3.59
C PHE A 241 -4.55 4.40 -4.94
N ARG A 242 -5.55 3.53 -5.04
CA ARG A 242 -5.91 2.85 -6.30
C ARG A 242 -7.27 3.37 -6.77
N PHE A 243 -7.31 3.93 -7.98
CA PHE A 243 -8.58 4.34 -8.57
C PHE A 243 -9.47 3.14 -8.86
N PRO A 244 -10.77 3.15 -8.46
CA PRO A 244 -11.74 2.17 -8.91
C PRO A 244 -11.75 2.02 -10.43
N GLY A 245 -11.66 0.77 -10.90
CA GLY A 245 -11.58 0.46 -12.33
C GLY A 245 -10.33 0.99 -13.05
N LEU A 246 -9.35 1.51 -12.32
CA LEU A 246 -8.19 2.28 -12.82
C LEU A 246 -8.60 3.56 -13.59
N VAL A 247 -9.83 4.06 -13.34
CA VAL A 247 -10.40 5.21 -14.07
C VAL A 247 -10.24 6.50 -13.28
N SER A 248 -9.64 7.50 -13.92
CA SER A 248 -9.44 8.83 -13.37
C SER A 248 -9.27 9.86 -14.50
N ASP A 249 -9.27 11.13 -14.14
CA ASP A 249 -8.76 12.22 -14.96
C ASP A 249 -7.67 12.98 -14.22
N GLN A 250 -7.07 13.94 -14.89
CA GLN A 250 -6.01 14.75 -14.31
C GLN A 250 -6.44 15.49 -13.04
N GLN A 251 -7.66 16.04 -13.03
CA GLN A 251 -8.16 16.79 -11.87
C GLN A 251 -8.36 15.87 -10.66
N LEU A 252 -8.85 14.66 -10.88
CA LEU A 252 -9.02 13.67 -9.82
C LEU A 252 -7.66 13.18 -9.30
N VAL A 253 -6.66 12.98 -10.17
CA VAL A 253 -5.29 12.65 -9.73
C VAL A 253 -4.74 13.73 -8.81
N TYR A 254 -4.82 15.02 -9.22
CA TYR A 254 -4.38 16.13 -8.36
C TYR A 254 -5.18 16.18 -7.05
N LYS A 255 -6.49 15.93 -7.11
CA LYS A 255 -7.31 15.87 -5.90
C LYS A 255 -6.84 14.78 -4.92
N ILE A 256 -6.46 13.60 -5.41
CA ILE A 256 -5.92 12.52 -4.57
C ILE A 256 -4.53 12.87 -4.01
N THR A 257 -3.67 13.49 -4.81
CA THR A 257 -2.36 13.95 -4.30
C THR A 257 -2.47 15.11 -3.31
N ASP A 258 -3.55 15.89 -3.36
CA ASP A 258 -3.88 16.90 -2.33
C ASP A 258 -4.25 16.27 -0.97
N PHE A 259 -4.61 15.00 -0.94
CA PHE A 259 -4.73 14.22 0.32
C PHE A 259 -3.39 13.65 0.80
N GLY A 260 -2.29 13.88 0.09
CA GLY A 260 -0.98 13.28 0.36
C GLY A 260 -0.91 11.79 -0.02
N LEU A 261 -1.78 11.34 -0.91
CA LEU A 261 -1.80 9.96 -1.38
C LEU A 261 -1.13 9.84 -2.74
N ILE A 262 -0.43 8.74 -2.95
CA ILE A 262 0.28 8.39 -4.18
C ILE A 262 -0.62 7.50 -5.03
N PRO A 263 -1.18 7.98 -6.15
CA PRO A 263 -1.91 7.15 -7.08
C PRO A 263 -1.03 6.05 -7.68
N ILE A 264 -1.55 4.82 -7.70
CA ILE A 264 -0.93 3.67 -8.37
C ILE A 264 -1.84 3.11 -9.44
N GLY A 265 -1.28 2.87 -10.61
CA GLY A 265 -1.88 2.17 -11.74
C GLY A 265 -1.43 0.71 -11.81
N SER A 266 -1.52 0.10 -12.97
CA SER A 266 -1.03 -1.25 -13.26
C SER A 266 -0.61 -1.34 -14.73
N ASP A 267 0.57 -1.89 -15.02
CA ASP A 267 0.99 -2.22 -16.38
C ASP A 267 0.79 -3.70 -16.73
N ALA A 268 0.15 -4.46 -15.83
CA ALA A 268 -0.15 -5.87 -16.04
C ALA A 268 -1.44 -6.32 -15.33
N TRP A 269 -2.58 -6.04 -15.93
CA TRP A 269 -3.88 -6.57 -15.48
C TRP A 269 -4.06 -7.99 -16.03
N LEU A 270 -3.85 -8.99 -15.20
CA LEU A 270 -3.80 -10.40 -15.65
C LEU A 270 -5.12 -10.88 -16.22
N ALA A 271 -6.26 -10.47 -15.69
CA ALA A 271 -7.57 -10.85 -16.21
C ALA A 271 -7.85 -10.30 -17.62
N LYS A 272 -7.14 -9.25 -18.04
CA LYS A 272 -7.16 -8.72 -19.42
C LYS A 272 -6.12 -9.38 -20.33
N GLY A 273 -5.42 -10.42 -19.86
CA GLY A 273 -4.39 -11.13 -20.63
C GLY A 273 -3.06 -10.39 -20.77
N GLN A 274 -2.85 -9.34 -19.98
CA GLN A 274 -1.58 -8.61 -19.95
C GLN A 274 -0.52 -9.44 -19.22
N HIS A 275 0.74 -9.31 -19.64
CA HIS A 275 1.87 -10.07 -19.09
C HIS A 275 2.83 -9.15 -18.36
N PRO A 276 3.21 -9.48 -17.10
CA PRO A 276 4.12 -8.65 -16.34
C PRO A 276 5.57 -8.80 -16.80
N ASN A 277 6.29 -7.69 -16.71
CA ASN A 277 7.74 -7.61 -16.83
C ASN A 277 8.38 -7.38 -15.44
N ALA A 278 9.70 -7.32 -15.36
CA ALA A 278 10.38 -6.95 -14.13
C ALA A 278 9.93 -5.53 -13.69
N GLY A 279 9.57 -5.40 -12.41
CA GLY A 279 9.08 -4.15 -11.83
C GLY A 279 7.60 -3.84 -12.07
N SER A 280 6.86 -4.67 -12.82
CA SER A 280 5.42 -4.45 -13.02
C SER A 280 4.65 -4.37 -11.69
N ILE A 281 3.72 -3.42 -11.61
CA ILE A 281 2.64 -3.43 -10.61
C ILE A 281 1.50 -4.24 -11.21
N VAL A 282 1.38 -5.49 -10.75
CA VAL A 282 0.43 -6.48 -11.27
C VAL A 282 -0.91 -6.33 -10.60
N LEU A 283 -1.98 -6.30 -11.38
CA LEU A 283 -3.36 -6.25 -10.89
C LEU A 283 -4.07 -7.60 -11.07
N ILE A 284 -4.65 -8.07 -9.97
CA ILE A 284 -5.66 -9.13 -9.94
C ILE A 284 -6.85 -8.67 -9.07
N HIS A 285 -8.01 -9.30 -9.22
CA HIS A 285 -9.14 -9.10 -8.30
C HIS A 285 -9.26 -10.27 -7.33
N GLY A 286 -9.13 -9.97 -6.03
CA GLY A 286 -9.20 -10.97 -4.96
C GLY A 286 -10.63 -11.28 -4.48
N ASN A 287 -11.62 -10.51 -4.92
CA ASN A 287 -13.02 -10.54 -4.48
C ASN A 287 -13.91 -11.53 -5.30
N GLY A 288 -13.32 -12.43 -6.07
CA GLY A 288 -14.03 -13.42 -6.90
C GLY A 288 -14.69 -12.86 -8.17
N ASN A 289 -14.53 -11.58 -8.50
CA ASN A 289 -15.12 -10.99 -9.71
C ASN A 289 -14.40 -11.43 -11.00
N GLU A 290 -13.08 -11.60 -10.94
CA GLU A 290 -12.24 -11.99 -12.08
C GLU A 290 -11.35 -13.22 -11.76
N PRO A 291 -11.93 -14.43 -11.66
CA PRO A 291 -11.20 -15.62 -11.24
C PRO A 291 -10.10 -16.03 -12.23
N VAL A 292 -10.17 -15.58 -13.49
CA VAL A 292 -9.14 -15.83 -14.50
C VAL A 292 -7.82 -15.16 -14.13
N GLY A 293 -7.84 -13.92 -13.63
CA GLY A 293 -6.63 -13.21 -13.19
C GLY A 293 -5.91 -13.93 -12.05
N VAL A 294 -6.66 -14.47 -11.08
CA VAL A 294 -6.09 -15.30 -10.01
C VAL A 294 -5.46 -16.59 -10.57
N THR A 295 -6.15 -17.23 -11.50
CA THR A 295 -5.63 -18.44 -12.15
C THR A 295 -4.32 -18.16 -12.89
N ASP A 296 -4.24 -17.06 -13.62
CA ASP A 296 -3.04 -16.68 -14.38
C ASP A 296 -1.90 -16.24 -13.45
N PHE A 297 -2.20 -15.58 -12.32
CA PHE A 297 -1.20 -15.32 -11.27
C PHE A 297 -0.60 -16.63 -10.70
N ILE A 298 -1.44 -17.63 -10.41
CA ILE A 298 -0.97 -18.93 -9.94
C ILE A 298 -0.08 -19.63 -10.99
N LYS A 299 -0.45 -19.57 -12.27
CA LYS A 299 0.38 -20.08 -13.35
C LYS A 299 1.73 -19.34 -13.44
N LEU A 300 1.69 -18.01 -13.32
CA LEU A 300 2.90 -17.18 -13.30
C LEU A 300 3.85 -17.63 -12.17
N LEU A 301 3.36 -17.73 -10.92
CA LEU A 301 4.18 -18.20 -9.80
C LEU A 301 4.81 -19.56 -10.06
N ARG A 302 4.01 -20.53 -10.52
CA ARG A 302 4.49 -21.88 -10.84
C ARG A 302 5.56 -21.86 -11.93
N SER A 303 5.43 -21.00 -12.93
CA SER A 303 6.45 -20.84 -13.97
C SER A 303 7.77 -20.29 -13.45
N LYS A 304 7.75 -19.61 -12.31
CA LYS A 304 8.91 -18.97 -11.66
C LYS A 304 9.50 -19.76 -10.49
N THR A 305 8.93 -20.93 -10.11
CA THR A 305 9.35 -21.73 -8.94
C THR A 305 10.87 -21.90 -8.83
N LYS A 306 11.58 -22.20 -9.94
CA LYS A 306 13.04 -22.38 -9.93
C LYS A 306 13.80 -21.07 -9.68
N GLN A 307 13.29 -19.96 -10.21
CA GLN A 307 13.89 -18.63 -10.04
C GLN A 307 13.63 -18.10 -8.62
N ILE A 308 12.41 -18.32 -8.10
CA ILE A 308 12.03 -17.99 -6.71
C ILE A 308 12.96 -18.73 -5.74
N ALA A 309 13.12 -20.06 -5.90
CA ALA A 309 13.99 -20.85 -5.03
C ALA A 309 15.45 -20.37 -5.02
N LYS A 310 15.92 -19.71 -6.07
CA LYS A 310 17.25 -19.11 -6.18
C LYS A 310 17.29 -17.62 -5.82
N LYS A 311 16.17 -17.03 -5.38
CA LYS A 311 15.98 -15.58 -5.14
C LYS A 311 16.28 -14.71 -6.37
N GLN A 312 16.04 -15.23 -7.57
CA GLN A 312 16.24 -14.54 -8.83
C GLN A 312 14.95 -13.95 -9.40
N TRP A 313 13.82 -14.14 -8.71
CA TRP A 313 12.52 -13.53 -9.01
C TRP A 313 11.71 -13.49 -7.69
N LEU A 314 11.29 -12.30 -7.28
CA LEU A 314 10.67 -12.07 -5.98
C LEU A 314 9.36 -11.28 -6.12
N LEU A 315 8.56 -11.28 -5.06
CA LEU A 315 7.51 -10.30 -4.87
C LEU A 315 8.12 -9.12 -4.10
N TYR A 316 7.79 -7.90 -4.52
CA TYR A 316 8.24 -6.68 -3.85
C TYR A 316 7.14 -6.06 -3.03
N ASP A 317 7.49 -5.52 -1.88
CA ASP A 317 6.63 -4.56 -1.21
C ASP A 317 6.42 -3.35 -2.11
N LEU A 318 5.18 -2.89 -2.22
CA LEU A 318 4.85 -1.76 -3.08
C LEU A 318 5.63 -0.50 -2.70
N SER A 319 5.86 -0.27 -1.40
CA SER A 319 6.64 0.86 -0.90
C SER A 319 8.09 0.82 -1.40
N GLU A 320 8.73 -0.34 -1.32
CA GLU A 320 10.12 -0.55 -1.77
C GLU A 320 10.24 -0.36 -3.28
N SER A 321 9.33 -0.95 -4.07
CA SER A 321 9.35 -0.86 -5.53
C SER A 321 9.13 0.56 -6.05
N VAL A 322 8.22 1.31 -5.42
CA VAL A 322 7.92 2.70 -5.83
C VAL A 322 9.00 3.67 -5.35
N ASP A 323 9.59 3.43 -4.19
CA ASP A 323 10.71 4.19 -3.65
C ASP A 323 11.91 4.13 -4.61
N GLU A 324 12.32 2.95 -5.03
CA GLU A 324 13.39 2.75 -6.01
C GLU A 324 13.08 3.45 -7.35
N ALA A 325 11.84 3.38 -7.83
CA ALA A 325 11.40 4.08 -9.04
C ALA A 325 11.49 5.60 -8.91
N ALA A 326 11.17 6.15 -7.73
CA ALA A 326 11.24 7.57 -7.46
C ALA A 326 12.69 8.09 -7.41
N GLU A 327 13.62 7.29 -6.90
CA GLU A 327 15.05 7.63 -6.88
C GLU A 327 15.70 7.60 -8.27
N SER A 328 15.34 6.63 -9.11
CA SER A 328 15.94 6.44 -10.44
C SER A 328 15.44 7.44 -11.49
N SER A 329 14.42 8.23 -11.21
CA SER A 329 13.86 9.25 -12.12
C SER A 329 14.59 10.62 -12.05
N GLN A 330 15.76 10.67 -11.42
CA GLN A 330 16.69 11.82 -11.44
C GLN A 330 17.57 11.73 -12.67
#